data_6cfa4ac84b08bdf2fe05718ad2025ab4
#
_entry.id   6cfa4ac84b08bdf2fe05718ad2025ab4
#
_cell.length_a   1.000
_cell.length_b   1.000
_cell.length_c   1.000
_cell.angle_alpha   90.00
_cell.angle_beta   90.00
_cell.angle_gamma   90.00
#
_symmetry.space_group_name_H-M   'P 1'
#
loop_
_entity.id
_entity.type
_entity.pdbx_description
1 polymer ?
#
loop_
_entity_poly.entity_id
_entity_poly.type
_entity_poly.pdbx_seq_one_letter_code
_entity_poly.pdbx_strand_id
1 'polypeptide(L)'
;MDLEPLQERLGYVFKKPELLQQALTHRSHSKKNNERLEFLGDSILNCVVAELLYERYADLDEGDLSRVRANLVKQQALYEIAQLLSLSDYLRLGEGELKSGGFRRPSILADTLEAVAGAVFLDGGFEAAKSSLRKLYSVILAQVDPKTLGKDDKTLLQEYLQGFQMPLPSYTVTATTGAAHNQQFEVECVIQSLKIKVKGFGASRRAAEQGAAKLALLAITKALPQETRKPKKTRSAKKKAAKSDVADEQLNLKLKA
;
A
#
# COMPACT_ATOMS: atom_id res chain seq x y z
N MET A 1 33.60 -2.20 -3.23
CA MET A 1 32.32 -1.73 -3.80
C MET A 1 32.11 -0.30 -3.32
N ASP A 2 31.97 0.61 -4.23
CA ASP A 2 31.66 2.01 -3.91
C ASP A 2 30.17 2.14 -3.49
N LEU A 3 29.91 2.71 -2.33
CA LEU A 3 28.57 2.89 -1.76
C LEU A 3 28.11 4.36 -1.78
N GLU A 4 28.94 5.29 -2.27
CA GLU A 4 28.56 6.71 -2.34
C GLU A 4 27.30 6.94 -3.18
N PRO A 5 27.15 6.36 -4.41
CA PRO A 5 25.94 6.60 -5.20
C PRO A 5 24.67 6.06 -4.55
N LEU A 6 24.76 5.00 -3.73
CA LEU A 6 23.62 4.52 -2.96
C LEU A 6 23.25 5.48 -1.84
N GLN A 7 24.23 6.00 -1.10
CA GLN A 7 24.02 6.98 -0.03
C GLN A 7 23.42 8.29 -0.54
N GLU A 8 23.83 8.74 -1.72
CA GLU A 8 23.21 9.90 -2.39
C GLU A 8 21.73 9.66 -2.71
N ARG A 9 21.38 8.49 -3.26
CA ARG A 9 19.98 8.11 -3.53
C ARG A 9 19.17 8.01 -2.25
N LEU A 10 19.73 7.43 -1.20
CA LEU A 10 19.12 7.36 0.14
C LEU A 10 18.95 8.77 0.76
N GLY A 11 19.80 9.73 0.39
CA GLY A 11 19.87 11.05 1.04
C GLY A 11 20.46 10.98 2.44
N TYR A 12 21.32 9.97 2.71
CA TYR A 12 21.97 9.77 3.99
C TYR A 12 23.37 9.22 3.82
N VAL A 13 24.35 9.87 4.48
CA VAL A 13 25.74 9.44 4.52
C VAL A 13 26.02 8.76 5.87
N PHE A 14 26.41 7.50 5.84
CA PHE A 14 26.67 6.72 7.06
C PHE A 14 27.93 7.16 7.76
N LYS A 15 27.82 7.38 9.09
CA LYS A 15 28.95 7.58 9.99
C LYS A 15 29.70 6.26 10.25
N LYS A 16 28.94 5.13 10.21
CA LYS A 16 29.43 3.77 10.40
C LYS A 16 29.13 2.95 9.15
N PRO A 17 30.02 2.98 8.13
CA PRO A 17 29.80 2.30 6.85
C PRO A 17 29.52 0.79 6.99
N GLU A 18 30.01 0.17 8.06
CA GLU A 18 29.78 -1.24 8.36
C GLU A 18 28.30 -1.60 8.61
N LEU A 19 27.46 -0.64 9.04
CA LEU A 19 26.02 -0.85 9.17
C LEU A 19 25.36 -0.99 7.79
N LEU A 20 25.72 -0.13 6.84
CA LEU A 20 25.22 -0.25 5.46
C LEU A 20 25.70 -1.54 4.80
N GLN A 21 26.98 -1.90 4.98
CA GLN A 21 27.52 -3.17 4.46
C GLN A 21 26.76 -4.37 5.04
N GLN A 22 26.45 -4.35 6.33
CA GLN A 22 25.67 -5.42 6.97
C GLN A 22 24.23 -5.46 6.41
N ALA A 23 23.57 -4.32 6.23
CA ALA A 23 22.23 -4.24 5.64
C ALA A 23 22.17 -4.84 4.23
N LEU A 24 23.23 -4.68 3.44
CA LEU A 24 23.40 -5.22 2.09
C LEU A 24 23.85 -6.69 2.05
N THR A 25 24.07 -7.33 3.23
CA THR A 25 24.61 -8.69 3.30
C THR A 25 23.50 -9.69 3.66
N HIS A 26 23.14 -10.52 2.69
CA HIS A 26 22.15 -11.59 2.86
C HIS A 26 22.73 -12.76 3.68
N ARG A 27 21.86 -13.50 4.38
CA ARG A 27 22.24 -14.67 5.21
C ARG A 27 23.02 -15.76 4.46
N SER A 28 22.83 -15.90 3.16
CA SER A 28 23.58 -16.86 2.34
C SER A 28 25.07 -16.50 2.19
N HIS A 29 25.44 -15.23 2.42
CA HIS A 29 26.80 -14.75 2.27
C HIS A 29 27.60 -14.83 3.58
N SER A 30 27.00 -14.48 4.71
CA SER A 30 27.70 -14.37 6.00
C SER A 30 26.78 -14.57 7.19
N LYS A 31 27.35 -15.04 8.32
CA LYS A 31 26.65 -15.09 9.63
C LYS A 31 26.30 -13.69 10.13
N LYS A 32 27.14 -12.68 9.88
CA LYS A 32 26.84 -11.27 10.15
C LYS A 32 26.08 -10.72 8.95
N ASN A 33 24.75 -10.86 8.96
CA ASN A 33 23.85 -10.56 7.87
C ASN A 33 22.81 -9.49 8.24
N ASN A 34 21.83 -9.29 7.37
CA ASN A 34 20.83 -8.24 7.46
C ASN A 34 19.56 -8.59 8.28
N GLU A 35 19.30 -9.84 8.64
CA GLU A 35 18.02 -10.29 9.24
C GLU A 35 17.62 -9.46 10.48
N ARG A 36 18.56 -9.14 11.36
CA ARG A 36 18.27 -8.33 12.57
C ARG A 36 18.01 -6.85 12.24
N LEU A 37 18.64 -6.33 11.20
CA LEU A 37 18.40 -4.97 10.71
C LEU A 37 17.06 -4.88 9.99
N GLU A 38 16.69 -5.90 9.22
CA GLU A 38 15.38 -6.07 8.60
C GLU A 38 14.26 -6.03 9.66
N PHE A 39 14.34 -6.85 10.69
CA PHE A 39 13.37 -6.86 11.79
C PHE A 39 13.17 -5.48 12.41
N LEU A 40 14.25 -4.75 12.67
CA LEU A 40 14.19 -3.40 13.22
C LEU A 40 13.64 -2.40 12.19
N GLY A 41 14.11 -2.51 10.96
CA GLY A 41 13.76 -1.62 9.86
C GLY A 41 12.29 -1.70 9.46
N ASP A 42 11.69 -2.88 9.46
CA ASP A 42 10.24 -3.06 9.25
C ASP A 42 9.44 -2.17 10.21
N SER A 43 9.78 -2.21 11.50
CA SER A 43 9.10 -1.40 12.52
C SER A 43 9.28 0.10 12.30
N ILE A 44 10.49 0.55 11.97
CA ILE A 44 10.80 1.95 11.69
C ILE A 44 10.08 2.41 10.43
N LEU A 45 10.09 1.61 9.38
CA LEU A 45 9.44 1.90 8.11
C LEU A 45 7.93 2.02 8.29
N ASN A 46 7.30 1.08 9.00
CA ASN A 46 5.88 1.14 9.33
C ASN A 46 5.51 2.40 10.12
N CYS A 47 6.33 2.79 11.11
CA CYS A 47 6.11 4.00 11.90
C CYS A 47 6.22 5.27 11.05
N VAL A 48 7.28 5.41 10.26
CA VAL A 48 7.51 6.57 9.40
C VAL A 48 6.42 6.70 8.33
N VAL A 49 6.04 5.60 7.68
CA VAL A 49 4.96 5.63 6.68
C VAL A 49 3.63 6.01 7.31
N ALA A 50 3.34 5.51 8.54
CA ALA A 50 2.13 5.92 9.27
C ALA A 50 2.11 7.44 9.53
N GLU A 51 3.20 8.01 9.99
CA GLU A 51 3.33 9.45 10.22
C GLU A 51 3.17 10.26 8.92
N LEU A 52 3.83 9.84 7.83
CA LEU A 52 3.70 10.50 6.53
C LEU A 52 2.26 10.52 6.02
N LEU A 53 1.51 9.42 6.21
CA LEU A 53 0.11 9.34 5.81
C LEU A 53 -0.78 10.21 6.71
N TYR A 54 -0.54 10.21 8.02
CA TYR A 54 -1.26 11.02 8.98
C TYR A 54 -1.12 12.52 8.69
N GLU A 55 0.11 12.98 8.42
CA GLU A 55 0.37 14.37 8.04
C GLU A 55 -0.26 14.76 6.70
N ARG A 56 -0.24 13.85 5.72
CA ARG A 56 -0.66 14.16 4.35
C ARG A 56 -2.16 14.11 4.14
N TYR A 57 -2.87 13.22 4.85
CA TYR A 57 -4.28 12.88 4.60
C TYR A 57 -5.14 13.09 5.85
N ALA A 58 -5.32 14.34 6.25
CA ALA A 58 -6.09 14.71 7.45
C ALA A 58 -7.58 14.27 7.40
N ASP A 59 -8.13 14.08 6.20
CA ASP A 59 -9.55 13.73 6.00
C ASP A 59 -9.82 12.21 5.95
N LEU A 60 -8.78 11.36 5.99
CA LEU A 60 -8.94 9.91 5.97
C LEU A 60 -9.18 9.36 7.37
N ASP A 61 -10.06 8.37 7.48
CA ASP A 61 -10.26 7.63 8.73
C ASP A 61 -9.12 6.62 8.98
N GLU A 62 -9.12 6.03 10.18
CA GLU A 62 -8.10 5.06 10.60
C GLU A 62 -8.04 3.82 9.67
N GLY A 63 -9.21 3.31 9.24
CA GLY A 63 -9.29 2.15 8.35
C GLY A 63 -8.65 2.43 6.99
N ASP A 64 -8.91 3.59 6.41
CA ASP A 64 -8.30 4.02 5.15
C ASP A 64 -6.79 4.25 5.31
N LEU A 65 -6.34 4.92 6.39
CA LEU A 65 -4.91 5.11 6.67
C LEU A 65 -4.19 3.77 6.84
N SER A 66 -4.75 2.82 7.59
CA SER A 66 -4.17 1.49 7.80
C SER A 66 -4.11 0.68 6.50
N ARG A 67 -5.15 0.75 5.66
CA ARG A 67 -5.19 0.10 4.35
C ARG A 67 -4.13 0.67 3.39
N VAL A 68 -4.00 1.98 3.32
CA VAL A 68 -3.00 2.65 2.47
C VAL A 68 -1.59 2.29 2.96
N ARG A 69 -1.33 2.37 4.28
CA ARG A 69 -0.05 1.94 4.85
C ARG A 69 0.29 0.52 4.46
N ALA A 70 -0.61 -0.45 4.70
CA ALA A 70 -0.37 -1.86 4.35
C ALA A 70 -0.01 -2.06 2.88
N ASN A 71 -0.56 -1.24 1.97
CA ASN A 71 -0.21 -1.30 0.56
C ASN A 71 1.14 -0.66 0.22
N LEU A 72 1.57 0.34 0.98
CA LEU A 72 2.86 1.01 0.77
C LEU A 72 4.04 0.27 1.38
N VAL A 73 3.79 -0.57 2.40
CA VAL A 73 4.86 -1.35 3.08
C VAL A 73 4.87 -2.83 2.70
N LYS A 74 3.97 -3.28 1.82
CA LYS A 74 4.00 -4.67 1.35
C LYS A 74 5.24 -4.95 0.49
N GLN A 75 5.68 -6.21 0.47
CA GLN A 75 6.86 -6.67 -0.26
C GLN A 75 6.96 -6.09 -1.69
N GLN A 76 5.86 -6.05 -2.45
CA GLN A 76 5.87 -5.55 -3.83
C GLN A 76 6.22 -4.05 -3.89
N ALA A 77 5.68 -3.23 -3.00
CA ALA A 77 5.97 -1.79 -2.95
C ALA A 77 7.42 -1.53 -2.51
N LEU A 78 7.90 -2.28 -1.51
CA LEU A 78 9.29 -2.19 -1.07
C LEU A 78 10.27 -2.64 -2.15
N TYR A 79 9.93 -3.68 -2.90
CA TYR A 79 10.71 -4.11 -4.06
C TYR A 79 10.84 -3.01 -5.13
N GLU A 80 9.75 -2.30 -5.42
CA GLU A 80 9.77 -1.19 -6.38
C GLU A 80 10.68 -0.05 -5.92
N ILE A 81 10.67 0.29 -4.62
CA ILE A 81 11.60 1.26 -4.04
C ILE A 81 13.04 0.75 -4.11
N ALA A 82 13.27 -0.52 -3.79
CA ALA A 82 14.59 -1.14 -3.85
C ALA A 82 15.17 -1.10 -5.28
N GLN A 83 14.32 -1.26 -6.30
CA GLN A 83 14.71 -1.09 -7.70
C GLN A 83 15.09 0.36 -8.04
N LEU A 84 14.35 1.36 -7.55
CA LEU A 84 14.69 2.78 -7.73
C LEU A 84 16.06 3.11 -7.12
N LEU A 85 16.41 2.45 -6.03
CA LEU A 85 17.73 2.56 -5.39
C LEU A 85 18.81 1.72 -6.06
N SER A 86 18.47 0.86 -7.02
CA SER A 86 19.36 -0.14 -7.64
C SER A 86 20.02 -1.04 -6.59
N LEU A 87 19.29 -1.46 -5.55
CA LEU A 87 19.84 -2.25 -4.45
C LEU A 87 20.44 -3.58 -4.92
N SER A 88 19.95 -4.16 -6.03
CA SER A 88 20.48 -5.36 -6.65
C SER A 88 22.00 -5.30 -6.91
N ASP A 89 22.51 -4.11 -7.22
CA ASP A 89 23.90 -3.91 -7.62
C ASP A 89 24.86 -3.93 -6.41
N TYR A 90 24.30 -3.76 -5.22
CA TYR A 90 25.05 -3.67 -3.96
C TYR A 90 24.88 -4.89 -3.06
N LEU A 91 24.00 -5.84 -3.44
CA LEU A 91 23.74 -7.04 -2.63
C LEU A 91 24.96 -7.96 -2.53
N ARG A 92 25.20 -8.43 -1.32
CA ARG A 92 26.21 -9.43 -1.01
C ARG A 92 25.52 -10.78 -0.76
N LEU A 93 25.55 -11.64 -1.74
CA LEU A 93 24.91 -12.96 -1.76
C LEU A 93 25.95 -14.06 -1.78
N GLY A 94 25.64 -15.21 -1.22
CA GLY A 94 26.43 -16.41 -1.39
C GLY A 94 26.31 -16.97 -2.83
N GLU A 95 27.29 -17.76 -3.26
CA GLU A 95 27.36 -18.26 -4.64
C GLU A 95 26.10 -18.99 -5.11
N GLY A 96 25.48 -19.79 -4.25
CA GLY A 96 24.23 -20.51 -4.57
C GLY A 96 23.08 -19.55 -4.87
N GLU A 97 22.93 -18.50 -4.05
CA GLU A 97 21.88 -17.49 -4.21
C GLU A 97 22.15 -16.61 -5.45
N LEU A 98 23.41 -16.28 -5.73
CA LEU A 98 23.79 -15.58 -6.95
C LEU A 98 23.44 -16.39 -8.22
N LYS A 99 23.79 -17.68 -8.23
CA LYS A 99 23.50 -18.58 -9.37
C LYS A 99 22.00 -18.77 -9.59
N SER A 100 21.19 -18.75 -8.53
CA SER A 100 19.72 -18.85 -8.61
C SER A 100 19.01 -17.52 -8.95
N GLY A 101 19.75 -16.44 -9.17
CA GLY A 101 19.18 -15.12 -9.51
C GLY A 101 18.63 -14.36 -8.32
N GLY A 102 19.09 -14.65 -7.10
CA GLY A 102 18.63 -14.03 -5.86
C GLY A 102 18.67 -12.51 -5.84
N PHE A 103 19.62 -11.90 -6.56
CA PHE A 103 19.73 -10.44 -6.71
C PHE A 103 18.55 -9.77 -7.42
N ARG A 104 17.66 -10.56 -8.06
CA ARG A 104 16.42 -10.09 -8.69
C ARG A 104 15.18 -10.51 -7.90
N ARG A 105 15.34 -11.27 -6.81
CA ARG A 105 14.21 -11.82 -6.05
C ARG A 105 13.52 -10.71 -5.25
N PRO A 106 12.20 -10.50 -5.48
CA PRO A 106 11.47 -9.41 -4.81
C PRO A 106 11.55 -9.44 -3.30
N SER A 107 11.50 -10.63 -2.66
CA SER A 107 11.62 -10.73 -1.21
C SER A 107 12.98 -10.25 -0.71
N ILE A 108 14.09 -10.72 -1.30
CA ILE A 108 15.45 -10.36 -0.86
C ILE A 108 15.66 -8.83 -0.99
N LEU A 109 15.14 -8.22 -2.03
CA LEU A 109 15.28 -6.77 -2.25
C LEU A 109 14.41 -5.97 -1.27
N ALA A 110 13.20 -6.43 -0.98
CA ALA A 110 12.33 -5.81 0.03
C ALA A 110 12.95 -5.89 1.43
N ASP A 111 13.38 -7.09 1.86
CA ASP A 111 14.03 -7.33 3.15
C ASP A 111 15.33 -6.49 3.29
N THR A 112 16.07 -6.33 2.18
CA THR A 112 17.26 -5.47 2.16
C THR A 112 16.92 -4.00 2.34
N LEU A 113 15.82 -3.51 1.75
CA LEU A 113 15.38 -2.12 1.95
C LEU A 113 14.99 -1.87 3.41
N GLU A 114 14.27 -2.80 4.03
CA GLU A 114 13.98 -2.72 5.46
C GLU A 114 15.26 -2.69 6.28
N ALA A 115 16.21 -3.59 5.98
CA ALA A 115 17.49 -3.60 6.67
C ALA A 115 18.28 -2.29 6.52
N VAL A 116 18.23 -1.65 5.35
CA VAL A 116 18.83 -0.32 5.13
C VAL A 116 18.15 0.73 5.99
N ALA A 117 16.80 0.71 6.12
CA ALA A 117 16.08 1.64 7.01
C ALA A 117 16.49 1.43 8.47
N GLY A 118 16.62 0.18 8.93
CA GLY A 118 17.13 -0.17 10.26
C GLY A 118 18.58 0.29 10.49
N ALA A 119 19.43 0.18 9.47
CA ALA A 119 20.81 0.65 9.52
C ALA A 119 20.91 2.17 9.64
N VAL A 120 20.12 2.93 8.87
CA VAL A 120 20.03 4.39 8.97
C VAL A 120 19.57 4.80 10.37
N PHE A 121 18.56 4.11 10.91
CA PHE A 121 18.07 4.38 12.27
C PHE A 121 19.16 4.16 13.33
N LEU A 122 19.93 3.07 13.27
CA LEU A 122 20.99 2.80 14.23
C LEU A 122 22.18 3.76 14.11
N ASP A 123 22.43 4.30 12.92
CA ASP A 123 23.54 5.20 12.67
C ASP A 123 23.20 6.68 12.95
N GLY A 124 22.00 7.11 12.57
CA GLY A 124 21.57 8.51 12.60
C GLY A 124 20.36 8.83 13.46
N GLY A 125 19.72 7.80 14.05
CA GLY A 125 18.51 7.96 14.84
C GLY A 125 17.23 8.09 14.01
N PHE A 126 16.12 8.34 14.70
CA PHE A 126 14.78 8.35 14.06
C PHE A 126 14.63 9.44 13.00
N GLU A 127 15.11 10.65 13.27
CA GLU A 127 14.98 11.78 12.33
C GLU A 127 15.74 11.54 11.01
N ALA A 128 16.90 10.89 11.08
CA ALA A 128 17.65 10.51 9.88
C ALA A 128 16.89 9.45 9.06
N ALA A 129 16.37 8.42 9.71
CA ALA A 129 15.55 7.40 9.06
C ALA A 129 14.28 8.01 8.46
N LYS A 130 13.58 8.88 9.19
CA LYS A 130 12.40 9.61 8.72
C LYS A 130 12.71 10.46 7.50
N SER A 131 13.81 11.23 7.51
CA SER A 131 14.21 12.06 6.38
C SER A 131 14.50 11.25 5.13
N SER A 132 15.28 10.17 5.27
CA SER A 132 15.61 9.27 4.16
C SER A 132 14.35 8.60 3.58
N LEU A 133 13.51 8.00 4.41
CA LEU A 133 12.28 7.36 3.99
C LEU A 133 11.28 8.35 3.37
N ARG A 134 11.13 9.56 3.94
CA ARG A 134 10.29 10.62 3.36
C ARG A 134 10.70 10.95 1.93
N LYS A 135 12.00 11.05 1.67
CA LYS A 135 12.53 11.27 0.31
C LYS A 135 12.11 10.16 -0.64
N LEU A 136 12.27 8.88 -0.24
CA LEU A 136 11.92 7.72 -1.05
C LEU A 136 10.42 7.64 -1.33
N TYR A 137 9.59 7.83 -0.32
CA TYR A 137 8.13 7.77 -0.45
C TYR A 137 7.50 8.99 -1.13
N SER A 138 8.20 10.12 -1.23
CA SER A 138 7.65 11.35 -1.82
C SER A 138 7.17 11.15 -3.25
N VAL A 139 7.93 10.42 -4.06
CA VAL A 139 7.59 10.12 -5.47
C VAL A 139 6.36 9.21 -5.56
N ILE A 140 6.32 8.18 -4.72
CA ILE A 140 5.21 7.21 -4.68
C ILE A 140 3.93 7.88 -4.23
N LEU A 141 3.99 8.62 -3.12
CA LEU A 141 2.84 9.32 -2.57
C LEU A 141 2.27 10.41 -3.49
N ALA A 142 3.07 10.95 -4.42
CA ALA A 142 2.59 11.88 -5.43
C ALA A 142 1.65 11.22 -6.45
N GLN A 143 1.78 9.91 -6.67
CA GLN A 143 1.03 9.14 -7.67
C GLN A 143 -0.12 8.31 -7.06
N VAL A 144 -0.16 8.19 -5.74
CA VAL A 144 -1.15 7.37 -5.03
C VAL A 144 -2.45 8.15 -4.81
N ASP A 145 -3.57 7.57 -5.26
CA ASP A 145 -4.90 7.96 -4.80
C ASP A 145 -5.27 7.12 -3.56
N PRO A 146 -5.28 7.74 -2.36
CA PRO A 146 -5.55 7.02 -1.12
C PRO A 146 -6.97 6.44 -1.04
N LYS A 147 -7.91 6.95 -1.85
CA LYS A 147 -9.30 6.47 -1.88
C LYS A 147 -9.45 5.14 -2.61
N THR A 148 -8.54 4.85 -3.52
CA THR A 148 -8.58 3.64 -4.36
C THR A 148 -7.48 2.64 -4.04
N LEU A 149 -6.33 3.08 -3.56
CA LEU A 149 -5.20 2.22 -3.27
C LEU A 149 -5.58 1.09 -2.30
N GLY A 150 -5.35 -0.15 -2.72
CA GLY A 150 -5.58 -1.35 -1.92
C GLY A 150 -7.04 -1.75 -1.74
N LYS A 151 -7.99 -1.05 -2.37
CA LYS A 151 -9.37 -1.52 -2.49
C LYS A 151 -9.50 -2.45 -3.69
N ASP A 152 -10.22 -3.53 -3.49
CA ASP A 152 -10.57 -4.41 -4.59
C ASP A 152 -11.73 -3.84 -5.43
N ASP A 153 -11.86 -4.33 -6.68
CA ASP A 153 -12.84 -3.78 -7.63
C ASP A 153 -14.30 -3.91 -7.13
N LYS A 154 -14.61 -4.96 -6.34
CA LYS A 154 -15.95 -5.12 -5.75
C LYS A 154 -16.23 -4.04 -4.71
N THR A 155 -15.26 -3.76 -3.85
CA THR A 155 -15.35 -2.71 -2.82
C THR A 155 -15.50 -1.34 -3.50
N LEU A 156 -14.69 -1.04 -4.52
CA LEU A 156 -14.80 0.21 -5.27
C LEU A 156 -16.17 0.37 -5.93
N LEU A 157 -16.70 -0.70 -6.54
CA LEU A 157 -18.03 -0.67 -7.15
C LEU A 157 -19.13 -0.47 -6.11
N GLN A 158 -19.03 -1.15 -4.97
CA GLN A 158 -19.98 -1.00 -3.87
C GLN A 158 -19.99 0.42 -3.32
N GLU A 159 -18.83 0.99 -3.00
CA GLU A 159 -18.71 2.37 -2.51
C GLU A 159 -19.23 3.39 -3.53
N TYR A 160 -18.95 3.16 -4.81
CA TYR A 160 -19.47 3.99 -5.88
C TYR A 160 -21.01 4.02 -5.87
N LEU A 161 -21.64 2.84 -5.89
CA LEU A 161 -23.10 2.73 -5.91
C LEU A 161 -23.73 3.30 -4.64
N GLN A 162 -23.17 3.02 -3.47
CA GLN A 162 -23.61 3.58 -2.19
C GLN A 162 -23.50 5.11 -2.15
N GLY A 163 -22.44 5.69 -2.72
CA GLY A 163 -22.26 7.15 -2.82
C GLY A 163 -23.37 7.83 -3.62
N PHE A 164 -24.00 7.12 -4.55
CA PHE A 164 -25.15 7.57 -5.33
C PHE A 164 -26.49 7.03 -4.81
N GLN A 165 -26.51 6.38 -3.64
CA GLN A 165 -27.72 5.77 -3.03
C GLN A 165 -28.38 4.73 -3.97
N MET A 166 -27.55 4.03 -4.77
CA MET A 166 -28.02 2.98 -5.67
C MET A 166 -27.97 1.61 -4.96
N PRO A 167 -28.84 0.66 -5.34
CA PRO A 167 -28.76 -0.72 -4.87
C PRO A 167 -27.42 -1.37 -5.21
N LEU A 168 -26.97 -2.29 -4.35
CA LEU A 168 -25.75 -3.04 -4.57
C LEU A 168 -25.87 -3.94 -5.82
N PRO A 169 -24.74 -4.27 -6.48
CA PRO A 169 -24.74 -5.14 -7.64
C PRO A 169 -25.01 -6.59 -7.23
N SER A 170 -25.65 -7.37 -8.07
CA SER A 170 -25.80 -8.81 -7.90
C SER A 170 -24.72 -9.57 -8.69
N TYR A 171 -24.21 -10.67 -8.11
CA TYR A 171 -23.22 -11.54 -8.73
C TYR A 171 -23.76 -12.95 -8.82
N THR A 172 -23.77 -13.52 -10.02
CA THR A 172 -24.27 -14.88 -10.27
C THR A 172 -23.23 -15.67 -11.06
N VAL A 173 -22.84 -16.85 -10.59
CA VAL A 173 -22.00 -17.77 -11.37
C VAL A 173 -22.85 -18.32 -12.53
N THR A 174 -22.43 -18.03 -13.75
CA THR A 174 -23.15 -18.46 -14.98
C THR A 174 -22.55 -19.71 -15.59
N ALA A 175 -21.25 -19.95 -15.37
CA ALA A 175 -20.59 -21.16 -15.82
C ALA A 175 -19.38 -21.51 -14.95
N THR A 176 -19.08 -22.79 -14.85
CA THR A 176 -17.83 -23.32 -14.30
C THR A 176 -17.31 -24.34 -15.29
N THR A 177 -16.09 -24.11 -15.82
CA THR A 177 -15.46 -24.93 -16.85
C THR A 177 -14.09 -25.42 -16.39
N GLY A 178 -13.58 -26.50 -16.98
CA GLY A 178 -12.27 -27.07 -16.66
C GLY A 178 -12.30 -28.19 -15.63
N ALA A 179 -11.18 -28.93 -15.51
CA ALA A 179 -11.00 -30.00 -14.54
C ALA A 179 -10.84 -29.43 -13.11
N ALA A 180 -11.06 -30.24 -12.08
CA ALA A 180 -11.08 -29.83 -10.67
C ALA A 180 -9.83 -29.01 -10.21
N HIS A 181 -8.68 -29.26 -10.82
CA HIS A 181 -7.41 -28.58 -10.52
C HIS A 181 -7.12 -27.36 -11.41
N ASN A 182 -8.00 -27.09 -12.41
CA ASN A 182 -7.85 -25.96 -13.33
C ASN A 182 -9.24 -25.43 -13.74
N GLN A 183 -10.06 -25.11 -12.72
CA GLN A 183 -11.40 -24.56 -12.94
C GLN A 183 -11.34 -23.09 -13.34
N GLN A 184 -12.21 -22.73 -14.30
CA GLN A 184 -12.49 -21.36 -14.66
C GLN A 184 -13.96 -21.04 -14.33
N PHE A 185 -14.16 -19.95 -13.62
CA PHE A 185 -15.48 -19.45 -13.24
C PHE A 185 -15.85 -18.27 -14.14
N GLU A 186 -17.08 -18.29 -14.62
CA GLU A 186 -17.72 -17.15 -15.27
C GLU A 186 -18.76 -16.58 -14.31
N VAL A 187 -18.65 -15.29 -13.99
CA VAL A 187 -19.58 -14.58 -13.11
C VAL A 187 -20.18 -13.39 -13.83
N GLU A 188 -21.51 -13.30 -13.78
CA GLU A 188 -22.26 -12.16 -14.26
C GLU A 188 -22.48 -11.16 -13.12
N CYS A 189 -22.14 -9.88 -13.35
CA CYS A 189 -22.45 -8.76 -12.48
C CYS A 189 -23.56 -7.92 -13.11
N VAL A 190 -24.64 -7.69 -12.37
CA VAL A 190 -25.81 -6.92 -12.84
C VAL A 190 -26.02 -5.73 -11.89
N ILE A 191 -26.10 -4.53 -12.48
CA ILE A 191 -26.48 -3.27 -11.80
C ILE A 191 -27.80 -2.80 -12.43
N GLN A 192 -28.90 -3.18 -11.79
CA GLN A 192 -30.25 -2.93 -12.35
C GLN A 192 -30.53 -1.45 -12.55
N SER A 193 -30.15 -0.59 -11.59
CA SER A 193 -30.37 0.86 -11.65
C SER A 193 -29.69 1.55 -12.84
N LEU A 194 -28.60 1.00 -13.34
CA LEU A 194 -27.85 1.52 -14.48
C LEU A 194 -28.03 0.69 -15.77
N LYS A 195 -28.82 -0.38 -15.71
CA LYS A 195 -28.99 -1.35 -16.81
C LYS A 195 -27.66 -1.91 -17.32
N ILE A 196 -26.67 -2.04 -16.43
CA ILE A 196 -25.36 -2.60 -16.75
C ILE A 196 -25.36 -4.08 -16.43
N LYS A 197 -24.91 -4.88 -17.39
CA LYS A 197 -24.74 -6.32 -17.27
C LYS A 197 -23.42 -6.70 -17.92
N VAL A 198 -22.49 -7.26 -17.12
CA VAL A 198 -21.13 -7.61 -17.56
C VAL A 198 -20.73 -8.97 -17.01
N LYS A 199 -19.81 -9.65 -17.69
CA LYS A 199 -19.29 -10.95 -17.28
C LYS A 199 -17.80 -10.86 -16.97
N GLY A 200 -17.39 -11.44 -15.85
CA GLY A 200 -15.99 -11.58 -15.43
C GLY A 200 -15.58 -13.05 -15.39
N PHE A 201 -14.29 -13.29 -15.58
CA PHE A 201 -13.68 -14.62 -15.60
C PHE A 201 -12.55 -14.70 -14.59
N GLY A 202 -12.31 -15.88 -14.02
CA GLY A 202 -11.22 -16.10 -13.09
C GLY A 202 -11.05 -17.55 -12.65
N ALA A 203 -9.86 -17.88 -12.15
CA ALA A 203 -9.54 -19.22 -11.64
C ALA A 203 -10.23 -19.54 -10.29
N SER A 204 -10.97 -18.61 -9.72
CA SER A 204 -11.84 -18.79 -8.57
C SER A 204 -13.08 -17.92 -8.72
N ARG A 205 -14.17 -18.28 -8.00
CA ARG A 205 -15.36 -17.45 -7.93
C ARG A 205 -15.04 -16.00 -7.55
N ARG A 206 -14.18 -15.81 -6.53
CA ARG A 206 -13.77 -14.47 -6.07
C ARG A 206 -13.04 -13.70 -7.17
N ALA A 207 -12.11 -14.32 -7.88
CA ALA A 207 -11.38 -13.69 -8.98
C ALA A 207 -12.31 -13.28 -10.13
N ALA A 208 -13.28 -14.13 -10.48
CA ALA A 208 -14.27 -13.84 -11.50
C ALA A 208 -15.20 -12.69 -11.09
N GLU A 209 -15.64 -12.65 -9.82
CA GLU A 209 -16.43 -11.54 -9.27
C GLU A 209 -15.66 -10.20 -9.33
N GLN A 210 -14.36 -10.19 -9.00
CA GLN A 210 -13.50 -9.02 -9.12
C GLN A 210 -13.38 -8.56 -10.59
N GLY A 211 -13.16 -9.51 -11.51
CA GLY A 211 -13.11 -9.21 -12.94
C GLY A 211 -14.42 -8.60 -13.45
N ALA A 212 -15.58 -9.12 -13.02
CA ALA A 212 -16.88 -8.58 -13.36
C ALA A 212 -17.09 -7.15 -12.78
N ALA A 213 -16.69 -6.93 -11.52
CA ALA A 213 -16.77 -5.61 -10.88
C ALA A 213 -15.92 -4.56 -11.59
N LYS A 214 -14.70 -4.92 -11.99
CA LYS A 214 -13.81 -4.06 -12.79
C LYS A 214 -14.44 -3.64 -14.10
N LEU A 215 -15.05 -4.58 -14.83
CA LEU A 215 -15.74 -4.29 -16.08
C LEU A 215 -16.98 -3.41 -15.86
N ALA A 216 -17.70 -3.62 -14.75
CA ALA A 216 -18.84 -2.78 -14.38
C ALA A 216 -18.40 -1.33 -14.10
N LEU A 217 -17.30 -1.12 -13.36
CA LEU A 217 -16.73 0.22 -13.13
C LEU A 217 -16.32 0.90 -14.43
N LEU A 218 -15.71 0.17 -15.36
CA LEU A 218 -15.37 0.70 -16.70
C LEU A 218 -16.61 1.05 -17.50
N ALA A 219 -17.68 0.25 -17.44
CA ALA A 219 -18.94 0.52 -18.11
C ALA A 219 -19.62 1.77 -17.54
N ILE A 220 -19.63 1.94 -16.23
CA ILE A 220 -20.12 3.14 -15.53
C ILE A 220 -19.35 4.38 -16.01
N THR A 221 -18.02 4.27 -16.06
CA THR A 221 -17.15 5.38 -16.46
C THR A 221 -17.40 5.84 -17.89
N LYS A 222 -17.79 4.91 -18.79
CA LYS A 222 -18.14 5.22 -20.17
C LYS A 222 -19.55 5.77 -20.32
N ALA A 223 -20.50 5.30 -19.51
CA ALA A 223 -21.91 5.64 -19.63
C ALA A 223 -22.29 6.99 -18.98
N LEU A 224 -21.54 7.44 -17.96
CA LEU A 224 -21.86 8.65 -17.23
C LEU A 224 -20.88 9.79 -17.54
N PRO A 225 -21.37 11.02 -17.88
CA PRO A 225 -20.55 12.22 -18.04
C PRO A 225 -19.79 12.56 -16.77
N GLN A 226 -18.65 13.25 -16.88
CA GLN A 226 -17.77 13.59 -15.75
C GLN A 226 -18.47 14.38 -14.63
N GLU A 227 -19.47 15.19 -14.95
CA GLU A 227 -20.20 16.04 -14.00
C GLU A 227 -21.08 15.24 -13.01
N THR A 228 -21.55 14.05 -13.39
CA THR A 228 -22.39 13.18 -12.55
C THR A 228 -21.59 12.25 -11.62
N ARG A 229 -20.26 12.30 -11.67
CA ARG A 229 -19.36 11.38 -10.93
C ARG A 229 -19.10 11.76 -9.46
N LYS A 230 -19.59 12.90 -8.99
CA LYS A 230 -19.39 13.32 -7.58
C LYS A 230 -20.60 12.93 -6.73
N PRO A 231 -20.43 12.06 -5.71
CA PRO A 231 -21.51 11.75 -4.78
C PRO A 231 -21.91 13.02 -4.02
N LYS A 232 -23.21 13.22 -3.81
CA LYS A 232 -23.71 14.30 -2.94
C LYS A 232 -23.20 14.06 -1.52
N LYS A 233 -22.47 15.03 -0.94
CA LYS A 233 -22.03 14.97 0.47
C LYS A 233 -23.25 14.78 1.36
N THR A 234 -23.36 13.64 2.02
CA THR A 234 -24.45 13.34 2.95
C THR A 234 -24.34 14.20 4.21
N ARG A 235 -25.46 14.64 4.72
CA ARG A 235 -25.62 15.52 5.90
C ARG A 235 -25.11 14.94 7.26
N SER A 236 -24.55 13.71 7.28
CA SER A 236 -24.08 13.05 8.49
C SER A 236 -22.81 13.65 9.11
N ALA A 237 -21.99 14.35 8.32
CA ALA A 237 -20.79 15.02 8.83
C ALA A 237 -21.09 16.24 9.73
N LYS A 238 -22.25 16.91 9.53
CA LYS A 238 -22.65 18.06 10.38
C LYS A 238 -23.13 17.67 11.78
N LYS A 239 -23.57 16.42 12.00
CA LYS A 239 -24.02 15.98 13.34
C LYS A 239 -22.88 15.52 14.26
N LYS A 240 -21.70 15.15 13.72
CA LYS A 240 -20.51 14.82 14.53
C LYS A 240 -19.76 16.07 14.99
N ALA A 241 -19.67 17.11 14.16
CA ALA A 241 -19.05 18.37 14.55
C ALA A 241 -19.83 19.11 15.66
N ALA A 242 -21.18 19.12 15.58
CA ALA A 242 -22.01 19.75 16.60
C ALA A 242 -22.02 18.99 17.95
N LYS A 243 -21.59 17.72 18.01
CA LYS A 243 -21.46 16.97 19.27
C LYS A 243 -20.08 17.14 19.93
N SER A 244 -19.03 17.47 19.19
CA SER A 244 -17.70 17.78 19.75
C SER A 244 -17.70 19.13 20.45
N ASP A 245 -18.34 20.14 19.85
CA ASP A 245 -18.37 21.50 20.42
C ASP A 245 -19.15 21.57 21.76
N VAL A 246 -20.20 20.76 21.94
CA VAL A 246 -20.97 20.69 23.19
C VAL A 246 -20.21 19.90 24.29
N ALA A 247 -19.35 18.95 23.92
CA ALA A 247 -18.57 18.17 24.89
C ALA A 247 -17.38 18.99 25.44
N ASP A 248 -16.75 19.80 24.59
CA ASP A 248 -15.62 20.68 24.99
C ASP A 248 -16.10 21.86 25.86
N GLU A 249 -17.33 22.38 25.64
CA GLU A 249 -17.92 23.44 26.48
C GLU A 249 -18.29 22.92 27.87
N GLN A 250 -18.76 21.68 28.00
CA GLN A 250 -19.05 21.05 29.30
C GLN A 250 -17.78 20.62 30.07
N LEU A 251 -16.69 20.33 29.39
CA LEU A 251 -15.41 20.01 30.03
C LEU A 251 -14.74 21.28 30.61
N ASN A 252 -14.84 22.39 29.91
CA ASN A 252 -14.30 23.69 30.36
C ASN A 252 -15.06 24.30 31.54
N LEU A 253 -16.38 23.99 31.70
CA LEU A 253 -17.15 24.41 32.84
C LEU A 253 -16.82 23.60 34.12
N LYS A 254 -16.38 22.36 34.02
CA LYS A 254 -15.98 21.50 35.15
C LYS A 254 -14.55 21.76 35.65
N LEU A 255 -13.72 22.46 34.91
CA LEU A 255 -12.34 22.82 35.29
C LEU A 255 -12.26 24.20 35.97
N LYS A 256 -13.36 24.95 36.05
CA LYS A 256 -13.44 26.28 36.67
C LYS A 256 -14.28 26.32 37.95
N ALA A 257 -14.73 25.20 38.44
CA ALA A 257 -15.41 25.01 39.74
C ALA A 257 -14.48 24.19 40.66
#